data_eb7cfa39fdecc98422374a634616e0d3
#
_entry.id   eb7cfa39fdecc98422374a634616e0d3
#
_cell.length_a   1.000
_cell.length_b   1.000
_cell.length_c   1.000
_cell.angle_alpha   90.00
_cell.angle_beta   90.00
_cell.angle_gamma   90.00
#
_symmetry.space_group_name_H-M   'P 1'
#
loop_
_entity.id
_entity.type
_entity.pdbx_description
1 polymer ?
#
loop_
_entity_poly.entity_id
_entity_poly.type
_entity_poly.pdbx_seq_one_letter_code
_entity_poly.pdbx_strand_id
1 'polypeptide(L)'
;MKIKCELYNDNFQNRKKYNIPRAQLVIADIPYNLGNNAFASNPSWYVGGDNKNGASKKAGKQFFPSDKNFNLVEYMHFCSKLLKPEPKERGKAPAMIMFCSFEQMAPLIEVEKRYVFKNSYPLFFIKKSSPQALKANMRIVGATEHAVVFYRDKLPKFNNEWQQDETGKKMILNWFEWNRDSVKDIPKIHPTQKPVNVLEKLIKTFTDPGDVVVDPCAGSGTTLLAAKKNGRHSYGFEIYRPFYTAAVEQMLTIGDEKESQMDIFEILEEATK
;
A
#
# COMPACT_ATOMS: atom_id res chain seq x y z
N MET A 1 19.71 15.20 -4.49
CA MET A 1 18.37 15.85 -4.30
C MET A 1 17.74 15.24 -3.06
N LYS A 2 17.42 16.03 -2.05
CA LYS A 2 16.84 15.52 -0.79
C LYS A 2 15.45 14.92 -1.05
N ILE A 3 15.25 13.67 -0.65
CA ILE A 3 13.98 12.96 -0.81
C ILE A 3 12.96 13.50 0.20
N LYS A 4 11.76 13.82 -0.30
CA LYS A 4 10.63 14.24 0.53
C LYS A 4 9.78 13.04 0.91
N CYS A 5 9.43 12.94 2.18
CA CYS A 5 8.55 11.90 2.73
C CYS A 5 7.57 12.60 3.69
N GLU A 6 6.37 12.88 3.22
CA GLU A 6 5.41 13.74 3.94
C GLU A 6 4.09 13.02 4.14
N LEU A 7 3.65 12.91 5.39
CA LEU A 7 2.36 12.35 5.77
C LEU A 7 1.49 13.46 6.37
N TYR A 8 0.23 13.55 5.95
CA TYR A 8 -0.72 14.55 6.41
C TYR A 8 -1.86 13.92 7.21
N ASN A 9 -2.16 14.49 8.38
CA ASN A 9 -3.33 14.09 9.14
C ASN A 9 -4.57 14.81 8.60
N ASP A 10 -5.03 14.38 7.44
CA ASP A 10 -6.18 14.97 6.73
C ASP A 10 -6.80 13.93 5.80
N ASN A 11 -7.97 14.26 5.26
CA ASN A 11 -8.59 13.49 4.19
C ASN A 11 -7.89 13.82 2.86
N PHE A 12 -7.61 12.80 2.05
CA PHE A 12 -7.01 12.95 0.71
C PHE A 12 -7.78 13.92 -0.19
N GLN A 13 -9.08 14.11 0.01
CA GLN A 13 -9.91 15.09 -0.70
C GLN A 13 -9.41 16.52 -0.53
N ASN A 14 -8.73 16.81 0.59
CA ASN A 14 -8.17 18.13 0.92
C ASN A 14 -6.79 18.40 0.30
N ARG A 15 -6.29 17.53 -0.59
CA ARG A 15 -4.95 17.62 -1.19
C ARG A 15 -4.55 19.00 -1.73
N LYS A 16 -5.52 19.79 -2.16
CA LYS A 16 -5.26 21.15 -2.69
C LYS A 16 -4.63 22.11 -1.68
N LYS A 17 -4.76 21.77 -0.37
CA LYS A 17 -4.09 22.51 0.71
C LYS A 17 -2.58 22.23 0.77
N TYR A 18 -2.16 21.12 0.19
CA TYR A 18 -0.81 20.59 0.30
C TYR A 18 -0.17 20.54 -1.08
N ASN A 19 0.71 21.35 -1.43
CA ASN A 19 1.30 21.49 -2.77
C ASN A 19 1.99 20.19 -3.27
N ILE A 20 1.22 19.09 -3.38
CA ILE A 20 1.70 17.76 -3.75
C ILE A 20 1.88 17.67 -5.26
N PRO A 21 3.07 17.30 -5.74
CA PRO A 21 3.32 17.07 -7.16
C PRO A 21 2.47 15.90 -7.70
N ARG A 22 2.26 15.88 -9.01
CA ARG A 22 1.60 14.74 -9.64
C ARG A 22 2.45 13.47 -9.55
N ALA A 23 1.80 12.36 -9.23
CA ALA A 23 2.44 11.09 -8.97
C ALA A 23 2.76 10.30 -10.24
N GLN A 24 3.88 9.61 -10.24
CA GLN A 24 4.18 8.52 -11.17
C GLN A 24 3.42 7.26 -10.76
N LEU A 25 3.26 7.03 -9.45
CA LEU A 25 2.52 5.92 -8.89
C LEU A 25 1.60 6.40 -7.79
N VAL A 26 0.31 6.06 -7.88
CA VAL A 26 -0.61 6.06 -6.74
C VAL A 26 -0.75 4.63 -6.27
N ILE A 27 -0.47 4.37 -5.00
CA ILE A 27 -0.59 3.02 -4.41
C ILE A 27 -1.27 3.14 -3.06
N ALA A 28 -2.33 2.37 -2.82
CA ALA A 28 -3.08 2.45 -1.59
C ALA A 28 -3.71 1.12 -1.19
N ASP A 29 -3.84 0.94 0.12
CA ASP A 29 -4.68 -0.08 0.74
C ASP A 29 -6.00 0.56 1.13
N ILE A 30 -7.01 0.45 0.26
CA ILE A 30 -8.30 1.08 0.49
C ILE A 30 -9.09 0.35 1.58
N PRO A 31 -10.00 1.03 2.31
CA PRO A 31 -10.93 0.38 3.22
C PRO A 31 -11.76 -0.69 2.51
N TYR A 32 -11.82 -1.90 3.09
CA TYR A 32 -12.50 -3.04 2.48
C TYR A 32 -14.01 -3.06 2.73
N ASN A 33 -14.52 -2.07 3.46
CA ASN A 33 -15.94 -1.98 3.85
C ASN A 33 -16.42 -3.21 4.63
N LEU A 34 -15.55 -3.87 5.37
CA LEU A 34 -15.87 -5.07 6.15
C LEU A 34 -16.69 -4.74 7.40
N GLY A 35 -16.56 -3.52 7.91
CA GLY A 35 -17.26 -3.08 9.11
C GLY A 35 -17.08 -4.04 10.28
N ASN A 36 -18.17 -4.48 10.90
CA ASN A 36 -18.14 -5.40 12.03
C ASN A 36 -17.73 -6.84 11.67
N ASN A 37 -17.57 -7.16 10.40
CA ASN A 37 -17.10 -8.47 9.92
C ASN A 37 -15.59 -8.57 9.80
N ALA A 38 -14.85 -7.52 10.14
CA ALA A 38 -13.40 -7.43 9.97
C ALA A 38 -12.62 -8.58 10.63
N PHE A 39 -13.02 -9.01 11.85
CA PHE A 39 -12.35 -10.09 12.58
C PHE A 39 -13.08 -11.44 12.49
N ALA A 40 -14.40 -11.43 12.36
CA ALA A 40 -15.19 -12.64 12.22
C ALA A 40 -16.50 -12.31 11.48
N SER A 41 -16.81 -13.09 10.47
CA SER A 41 -17.92 -12.82 9.55
C SER A 41 -19.30 -12.94 10.18
N ASN A 42 -19.48 -13.70 11.28
CA ASN A 42 -20.72 -13.80 12.01
C ASN A 42 -20.47 -14.36 13.41
N PRO A 43 -20.71 -13.59 14.48
CA PRO A 43 -20.57 -14.10 15.84
C PRO A 43 -21.39 -15.37 16.12
N SER A 44 -22.56 -15.53 15.50
CA SER A 44 -23.43 -16.71 15.71
C SER A 44 -22.80 -18.01 15.23
N TRP A 45 -21.86 -17.98 14.30
CA TRP A 45 -21.12 -19.17 13.84
C TRP A 45 -20.14 -19.70 14.88
N TYR A 46 -19.82 -18.91 15.90
CA TYR A 46 -18.87 -19.28 16.94
C TYR A 46 -19.56 -19.56 18.28
N VAL A 47 -20.85 -19.22 18.41
CA VAL A 47 -21.66 -19.49 19.59
C VAL A 47 -22.39 -20.82 19.37
N GLY A 48 -21.92 -21.88 20.04
CA GLY A 48 -22.49 -23.24 19.91
C GLY A 48 -21.98 -24.05 18.73
N GLY A 49 -21.00 -23.55 17.94
CA GLY A 49 -20.34 -24.29 16.85
C GLY A 49 -19.13 -25.10 17.33
N ASP A 50 -18.44 -25.75 16.40
CA ASP A 50 -17.29 -26.64 16.65
C ASP A 50 -16.06 -25.97 17.30
N ASN A 51 -16.09 -24.68 17.48
CA ASN A 51 -15.00 -23.93 18.08
C ASN A 51 -15.19 -23.84 19.61
N LYS A 52 -14.69 -24.85 20.33
CA LYS A 52 -14.73 -24.94 21.79
C LYS A 52 -14.11 -23.75 22.53
N ASN A 53 -13.32 -22.91 21.86
CA ASN A 53 -12.65 -21.76 22.42
C ASN A 53 -13.48 -20.47 22.34
N GLY A 54 -14.70 -20.52 21.81
CA GLY A 54 -15.60 -19.38 21.71
C GLY A 54 -15.16 -18.33 20.69
N ALA A 55 -15.96 -17.30 20.53
CA ALA A 55 -15.64 -16.17 19.67
C ALA A 55 -14.47 -15.36 20.27
N SER A 56 -13.53 -14.95 19.42
CA SER A 56 -12.52 -13.98 19.82
C SER A 56 -13.18 -12.74 20.43
N LYS A 57 -12.59 -12.15 21.48
CA LYS A 57 -13.05 -10.85 22.06
C LYS A 57 -13.14 -9.73 21.01
N LYS A 58 -12.57 -9.93 19.82
CA LYS A 58 -12.62 -9.04 18.65
C LYS A 58 -13.75 -9.38 17.68
N ALA A 59 -14.50 -10.47 17.88
CA ALA A 59 -15.63 -10.81 17.03
C ALA A 59 -16.68 -9.71 17.05
N GLY A 60 -17.24 -9.36 15.89
CA GLY A 60 -18.20 -8.27 15.75
C GLY A 60 -17.61 -6.85 15.85
N LYS A 61 -16.28 -6.71 15.95
CA LYS A 61 -15.60 -5.41 15.94
C LYS A 61 -15.04 -5.09 14.56
N GLN A 62 -14.98 -3.80 14.26
CA GLN A 62 -14.34 -3.28 13.07
C GLN A 62 -12.85 -3.03 13.32
N PHE A 63 -12.03 -2.98 12.27
CA PHE A 63 -10.61 -2.63 12.37
C PHE A 63 -10.44 -1.17 12.79
N PHE A 64 -11.22 -0.27 12.17
CA PHE A 64 -11.20 1.16 12.40
C PHE A 64 -12.55 1.77 11.98
N PRO A 65 -12.94 2.94 12.51
CA PRO A 65 -14.26 3.55 12.27
C PRO A 65 -14.58 3.84 10.80
N SER A 66 -13.57 4.13 9.99
CA SER A 66 -13.71 4.45 8.57
C SER A 66 -13.84 3.25 7.63
N ASP A 67 -13.82 2.00 8.17
CA ASP A 67 -14.00 0.78 7.35
C ASP A 67 -15.48 0.50 7.04
N LYS A 68 -16.22 1.57 6.70
CA LYS A 68 -17.62 1.54 6.31
C LYS A 68 -17.89 2.63 5.28
N ASN A 69 -18.72 2.33 4.30
CA ASN A 69 -19.21 3.31 3.31
C ASN A 69 -18.10 4.03 2.52
N PHE A 70 -16.95 3.41 2.34
CA PHE A 70 -15.90 3.97 1.51
C PHE A 70 -16.38 4.05 0.06
N ASN A 71 -16.36 5.26 -0.51
CA ASN A 71 -16.89 5.51 -1.85
C ASN A 71 -15.81 5.28 -2.91
N LEU A 72 -15.86 4.12 -3.56
CA LEU A 72 -14.91 3.72 -4.60
C LEU A 72 -14.92 4.67 -5.81
N VAL A 73 -16.08 5.20 -6.18
CA VAL A 73 -16.22 6.10 -7.32
C VAL A 73 -15.51 7.43 -7.09
N GLU A 74 -15.74 8.01 -5.93
CA GLU A 74 -15.09 9.25 -5.52
C GLU A 74 -13.59 9.08 -5.39
N TYR A 75 -13.15 7.98 -4.78
CA TYR A 75 -11.74 7.66 -4.61
C TYR A 75 -11.04 7.51 -5.97
N MET A 76 -11.62 6.74 -6.89
CA MET A 76 -11.09 6.54 -8.24
C MET A 76 -10.99 7.87 -8.99
N HIS A 77 -12.04 8.70 -8.94
CA HIS A 77 -12.01 10.05 -9.51
C HIS A 77 -10.85 10.87 -8.97
N PHE A 78 -10.68 10.85 -7.67
CA PHE A 78 -9.66 11.61 -6.99
C PHE A 78 -8.25 11.14 -7.38
N CYS A 79 -7.99 9.84 -7.29
CA CYS A 79 -6.69 9.26 -7.63
C CYS A 79 -6.31 9.48 -9.09
N SER A 80 -7.31 9.44 -10.01
CA SER A 80 -7.07 9.74 -11.42
C SER A 80 -6.51 11.14 -11.65
N LYS A 81 -6.84 12.09 -10.77
CA LYS A 81 -6.34 13.48 -10.81
C LYS A 81 -4.95 13.66 -10.18
N LEU A 82 -4.54 12.72 -9.32
CA LEU A 82 -3.20 12.73 -8.72
C LEU A 82 -2.11 12.31 -9.69
N LEU A 83 -2.43 11.44 -10.64
CA LEU A 83 -1.45 10.91 -11.58
C LEU A 83 -0.92 11.97 -12.55
N LYS A 84 0.34 11.83 -12.95
CA LYS A 84 0.94 12.58 -14.06
C LYS A 84 0.07 12.43 -15.33
N PRO A 85 0.07 13.39 -16.24
CA PRO A 85 -0.45 13.20 -17.60
C PRO A 85 0.24 12.02 -18.26
N GLU A 86 -0.44 11.38 -19.19
CA GLU A 86 0.16 10.30 -19.97
C GLU A 86 1.22 10.88 -20.92
N PRO A 87 2.46 10.39 -20.87
CA PRO A 87 3.54 10.91 -21.71
C PRO A 87 3.38 10.47 -23.16
N LYS A 88 4.04 11.14 -24.09
CA LYS A 88 4.08 10.72 -25.50
C LYS A 88 4.81 9.39 -25.67
N GLU A 89 5.83 9.15 -24.88
CA GLU A 89 6.69 7.97 -24.90
C GLU A 89 5.96 6.74 -24.31
N ARG A 90 6.12 5.59 -24.97
CA ARG A 90 5.56 4.32 -24.48
C ARG A 90 6.38 3.79 -23.30
N GLY A 91 5.71 3.04 -22.40
CA GLY A 91 6.40 2.42 -21.26
C GLY A 91 6.86 3.40 -20.19
N LYS A 92 6.30 4.61 -20.15
CA LYS A 92 6.59 5.64 -19.14
C LYS A 92 5.33 6.24 -18.52
N ALA A 93 4.17 5.68 -18.81
CA ALA A 93 2.92 6.16 -18.24
C ALA A 93 2.87 5.94 -16.73
N PRO A 94 2.15 6.78 -15.98
CA PRO A 94 1.88 6.56 -14.57
C PRO A 94 0.90 5.40 -14.38
N ALA A 95 0.96 4.77 -13.20
CA ALA A 95 0.06 3.71 -12.80
C ALA A 95 -0.61 4.00 -11.46
N MET A 96 -1.71 3.29 -11.20
CA MET A 96 -2.36 3.23 -9.92
C MET A 96 -2.50 1.78 -9.48
N ILE A 97 -2.18 1.48 -8.23
CA ILE A 97 -2.32 0.16 -7.62
C ILE A 97 -3.24 0.29 -6.42
N MET A 98 -4.32 -0.47 -6.41
CA MET A 98 -5.26 -0.50 -5.29
C MET A 98 -5.30 -1.91 -4.68
N PHE A 99 -4.86 -2.04 -3.43
CA PHE A 99 -5.19 -3.21 -2.63
C PHE A 99 -6.66 -3.14 -2.25
N CYS A 100 -7.37 -4.25 -2.44
CA CYS A 100 -8.81 -4.32 -2.24
C CYS A 100 -9.24 -5.73 -1.81
N SER A 101 -10.44 -5.85 -1.28
CA SER A 101 -11.05 -7.15 -1.07
C SER A 101 -11.44 -7.81 -2.40
N PHE A 102 -11.67 -9.12 -2.38
CA PHE A 102 -12.15 -9.85 -3.56
C PHE A 102 -13.47 -9.26 -4.08
N GLU A 103 -14.37 -8.89 -3.17
CA GLU A 103 -15.68 -8.33 -3.51
C GLU A 103 -15.60 -6.94 -4.14
N GLN A 104 -14.50 -6.21 -3.89
CA GLN A 104 -14.29 -4.88 -4.47
C GLN A 104 -13.66 -4.90 -5.86
N MET A 105 -13.05 -6.01 -6.29
CA MET A 105 -12.36 -6.07 -7.58
C MET A 105 -13.27 -5.78 -8.77
N ALA A 106 -14.41 -6.45 -8.85
CA ALA A 106 -15.36 -6.24 -9.95
C ALA A 106 -15.94 -4.80 -9.98
N PRO A 107 -16.44 -4.24 -8.86
CA PRO A 107 -16.83 -2.84 -8.79
C PRO A 107 -15.73 -1.86 -9.20
N LEU A 108 -14.48 -2.09 -8.81
CA LEU A 108 -13.35 -1.23 -9.19
C LEU A 108 -13.13 -1.24 -10.70
N ILE A 109 -13.12 -2.42 -11.33
CA ILE A 109 -12.96 -2.58 -12.79
C ILE A 109 -14.13 -1.93 -13.56
N GLU A 110 -15.36 -1.97 -13.05
CA GLU A 110 -16.47 -1.26 -13.66
C GLU A 110 -16.38 0.26 -13.52
N VAL A 111 -15.91 0.73 -12.35
CA VAL A 111 -15.76 2.16 -12.10
C VAL A 111 -14.63 2.76 -12.92
N GLU A 112 -13.52 2.02 -13.15
CA GLU A 112 -12.38 2.52 -13.93
C GLU A 112 -12.77 3.03 -15.31
N LYS A 113 -13.71 2.34 -15.97
CA LYS A 113 -14.20 2.68 -17.31
C LYS A 113 -14.79 4.10 -17.42
N ARG A 114 -15.23 4.65 -16.28
CA ARG A 114 -15.75 6.02 -16.17
C ARG A 114 -14.65 7.07 -15.99
N TYR A 115 -13.44 6.66 -15.66
CA TYR A 115 -12.31 7.53 -15.34
C TYR A 115 -11.10 7.15 -16.19
N VAL A 116 -10.94 7.69 -17.31
CA VAL A 116 -9.76 7.63 -18.22
C VAL A 116 -8.85 6.38 -18.15
N PHE A 117 -9.07 5.47 -17.22
CA PHE A 117 -8.40 4.17 -17.20
C PHE A 117 -9.10 3.23 -18.18
N LYS A 118 -8.33 2.52 -18.96
CA LYS A 118 -8.87 1.59 -19.97
C LYS A 118 -8.36 0.18 -19.80
N ASN A 119 -7.35 0.03 -18.96
CA ASN A 119 -6.65 -1.24 -18.79
C ASN A 119 -6.40 -1.51 -17.32
N SER A 120 -6.62 -2.76 -16.92
CA SER A 120 -6.32 -3.24 -15.58
C SER A 120 -5.89 -4.70 -15.61
N TYR A 121 -5.14 -5.10 -14.58
CA TYR A 121 -4.82 -6.50 -14.32
C TYR A 121 -4.63 -6.74 -12.82
N PRO A 122 -4.93 -7.98 -12.33
CA PRO A 122 -4.83 -8.30 -10.93
C PRO A 122 -3.41 -8.65 -10.50
N LEU A 123 -3.09 -8.33 -9.24
CA LEU A 123 -1.94 -8.82 -8.50
C LEU A 123 -2.43 -9.66 -7.31
N PHE A 124 -1.71 -10.73 -7.02
CA PHE A 124 -2.00 -11.65 -5.93
C PHE A 124 -0.81 -11.71 -4.96
N PHE A 125 -1.09 -11.66 -3.66
CA PHE A 125 -0.05 -11.73 -2.64
C PHE A 125 -0.33 -12.94 -1.77
N ILE A 126 0.58 -13.92 -1.81
CA ILE A 126 0.40 -15.23 -1.20
C ILE A 126 1.01 -15.25 0.19
N LYS A 127 0.19 -15.48 1.21
CA LYS A 127 0.60 -15.62 2.60
C LYS A 127 0.97 -17.06 2.93
N LYS A 128 2.00 -17.25 3.75
CA LYS A 128 2.36 -18.61 4.25
C LYS A 128 1.30 -19.20 5.21
N SER A 129 0.44 -18.35 5.78
CA SER A 129 -0.62 -18.75 6.68
C SER A 129 -1.85 -17.88 6.51
N SER A 130 -3.03 -18.44 6.80
CA SER A 130 -4.29 -17.69 6.75
C SER A 130 -4.51 -16.88 8.04
N PRO A 131 -4.95 -15.63 7.95
CA PRO A 131 -5.44 -14.89 9.11
C PRO A 131 -6.80 -15.41 9.61
N GLN A 132 -7.46 -16.27 8.84
CA GLN A 132 -8.79 -16.82 9.12
C GLN A 132 -8.73 -18.15 9.90
N ALA A 133 -7.75 -18.31 10.79
CA ALA A 133 -7.53 -19.57 11.53
C ALA A 133 -8.79 -20.09 12.23
N LEU A 134 -9.67 -19.21 12.75
CA LEU A 134 -10.93 -19.58 13.39
C LEU A 134 -11.92 -20.27 12.45
N LYS A 135 -11.78 -20.12 11.14
CA LYS A 135 -12.65 -20.72 10.12
C LYS A 135 -12.05 -22.00 9.50
N ALA A 136 -10.86 -22.43 9.94
CA ALA A 136 -10.11 -23.51 9.30
C ALA A 136 -10.86 -24.86 9.30
N ASN A 137 -11.68 -25.11 10.34
CA ASN A 137 -12.49 -26.33 10.44
C ASN A 137 -13.86 -26.21 9.77
N MET A 138 -14.19 -25.06 9.17
CA MET A 138 -15.51 -24.77 8.62
C MET A 138 -15.50 -24.63 7.11
N ARG A 139 -14.38 -24.17 6.53
CA ARG A 139 -14.21 -23.93 5.10
C ARG A 139 -12.76 -23.82 4.71
N ILE A 140 -12.48 -23.83 3.40
CA ILE A 140 -11.19 -23.42 2.86
C ILE A 140 -10.97 -21.95 3.22
N VAL A 141 -9.83 -21.66 3.86
CA VAL A 141 -9.51 -20.31 4.34
C VAL A 141 -8.60 -19.57 3.36
N GLY A 142 -8.89 -18.29 3.17
CA GLY A 142 -8.12 -17.45 2.26
C GLY A 142 -6.72 -17.15 2.82
N ALA A 143 -5.72 -17.31 1.98
CA ALA A 143 -4.32 -17.00 2.27
C ALA A 143 -3.75 -15.98 1.26
N THR A 144 -4.60 -15.26 0.57
CA THR A 144 -4.22 -14.25 -0.43
C THR A 144 -4.69 -12.87 -0.04
N GLU A 145 -3.94 -11.86 -0.45
CA GLU A 145 -4.39 -10.48 -0.60
C GLU A 145 -4.42 -10.16 -2.09
N HIS A 146 -5.19 -9.17 -2.47
CA HIS A 146 -5.40 -8.78 -3.86
C HIS A 146 -5.10 -7.30 -4.06
N ALA A 147 -4.60 -6.97 -5.24
CA ALA A 147 -4.60 -5.61 -5.73
C ALA A 147 -4.92 -5.59 -7.22
N VAL A 148 -5.32 -4.44 -7.72
CA VAL A 148 -5.53 -4.21 -9.15
C VAL A 148 -4.63 -3.06 -9.58
N VAL A 149 -3.90 -3.28 -10.68
CA VAL A 149 -3.14 -2.25 -11.37
C VAL A 149 -4.04 -1.62 -12.42
N PHE A 150 -4.12 -0.28 -12.42
CA PHE A 150 -4.88 0.49 -13.39
C PHE A 150 -3.96 1.42 -14.18
N TYR A 151 -4.17 1.51 -15.49
CA TYR A 151 -3.47 2.45 -16.34
C TYR A 151 -4.33 2.90 -17.53
N ARG A 152 -3.92 3.99 -18.17
CA ARG A 152 -4.68 4.59 -19.27
C ARG A 152 -4.44 3.83 -20.59
N ASP A 153 -4.18 4.54 -21.68
CA ASP A 153 -3.96 3.94 -23.00
C ASP A 153 -2.56 3.33 -23.14
N LYS A 154 -1.55 3.97 -22.57
CA LYS A 154 -0.16 3.56 -22.71
C LYS A 154 0.28 2.69 -21.56
N LEU A 155 1.13 1.71 -21.88
CA LEU A 155 1.75 0.87 -20.86
C LEU A 155 2.46 1.72 -19.80
N PRO A 156 2.27 1.39 -18.53
CA PRO A 156 2.94 2.06 -17.44
C PRO A 156 4.46 1.85 -17.50
N LYS A 157 5.19 2.70 -16.78
CA LYS A 157 6.60 2.46 -16.51
C LYS A 157 6.77 1.06 -15.93
N PHE A 158 7.77 0.36 -16.40
CA PHE A 158 8.04 -1.01 -15.99
C PHE A 158 9.55 -1.25 -15.90
N ASN A 159 10.03 -1.46 -14.68
CA ASN A 159 11.41 -1.78 -14.37
C ASN A 159 11.46 -3.17 -13.73
N ASN A 160 12.20 -4.08 -14.34
CA ASN A 160 12.38 -5.45 -13.87
C ASN A 160 13.83 -5.82 -13.50
N GLU A 161 14.74 -4.84 -13.50
CA GLU A 161 16.16 -5.06 -13.18
C GLU A 161 16.41 -5.58 -11.75
N TRP A 162 15.50 -5.29 -10.82
CA TRP A 162 15.56 -5.79 -9.45
C TRP A 162 15.16 -7.26 -9.30
N GLN A 163 14.52 -7.84 -10.34
CA GLN A 163 14.08 -9.23 -10.39
C GLN A 163 14.97 -9.96 -11.38
N GLN A 164 15.73 -10.93 -10.86
CA GLN A 164 16.50 -11.84 -11.67
C GLN A 164 16.46 -13.21 -11.00
N ASP A 165 16.05 -14.23 -11.74
CA ASP A 165 16.10 -15.61 -11.28
C ASP A 165 17.47 -16.23 -11.53
N GLU A 166 17.68 -17.46 -11.06
CA GLU A 166 18.94 -18.20 -11.22
C GLU A 166 19.35 -18.41 -12.69
N THR A 167 18.39 -18.28 -13.61
CA THR A 167 18.61 -18.40 -15.07
C THR A 167 18.85 -17.06 -15.75
N GLY A 168 18.85 -15.96 -15.00
CA GLY A 168 18.99 -14.59 -15.52
C GLY A 168 17.72 -14.00 -16.12
N LYS A 169 16.56 -14.68 -15.98
CA LYS A 169 15.27 -14.17 -16.46
C LYS A 169 14.77 -13.07 -15.52
N LYS A 170 14.25 -12.01 -16.11
CA LYS A 170 13.70 -10.83 -15.42
C LYS A 170 12.18 -10.77 -15.49
N MET A 171 11.51 -11.91 -15.65
CA MET A 171 10.04 -11.99 -15.71
C MET A 171 9.44 -11.77 -14.32
N ILE A 172 8.53 -10.81 -14.19
CA ILE A 172 7.76 -10.59 -12.98
C ILE A 172 6.37 -11.20 -13.19
N LEU A 173 6.02 -12.16 -12.36
CA LEU A 173 4.69 -12.77 -12.36
C LEU A 173 3.70 -11.87 -11.60
N ASN A 174 2.40 -12.04 -11.86
CA ASN A 174 1.35 -11.27 -11.19
C ASN A 174 1.05 -11.74 -9.75
N TRP A 175 1.96 -12.50 -9.15
CA TRP A 175 1.86 -12.91 -7.75
C TRP A 175 3.18 -12.68 -7.01
N PHE A 176 3.08 -12.38 -5.73
CA PHE A 176 4.20 -12.09 -4.84
C PHE A 176 4.05 -12.87 -3.53
N GLU A 177 5.15 -13.34 -2.97
CA GLU A 177 5.14 -13.85 -1.61
C GLU A 177 4.91 -12.72 -0.61
N TRP A 178 3.95 -12.94 0.30
CA TRP A 178 3.71 -12.05 1.41
C TRP A 178 4.62 -12.42 2.58
N ASN A 179 5.82 -11.91 2.59
CA ASN A 179 6.73 -12.06 3.70
C ASN A 179 6.52 -10.90 4.69
N ARG A 180 6.16 -11.23 5.93
CA ARG A 180 6.01 -10.22 6.99
C ARG A 180 7.36 -9.59 7.29
N ASP A 181 7.35 -8.29 7.56
CA ASP A 181 8.53 -7.61 8.05
C ASP A 181 8.90 -8.11 9.45
N SER A 182 10.19 -8.05 9.79
CA SER A 182 10.66 -8.26 11.16
C SER A 182 10.18 -7.10 12.03
N VAL A 183 9.54 -7.41 13.16
CA VAL A 183 9.06 -6.36 14.10
C VAL A 183 10.21 -5.55 14.70
N LYS A 184 11.44 -6.11 14.71
CA LYS A 184 12.64 -5.40 15.17
C LYS A 184 13.04 -4.27 14.22
N ASP A 185 12.82 -4.48 12.91
CA ASP A 185 13.23 -3.53 11.86
C ASP A 185 12.08 -2.60 11.46
N ILE A 186 10.86 -3.13 11.44
CA ILE A 186 9.64 -2.42 11.02
C ILE A 186 8.56 -2.64 12.08
N PRO A 187 8.22 -1.64 12.89
CA PRO A 187 7.22 -1.77 13.94
C PRO A 187 5.84 -2.05 13.34
N LYS A 188 5.07 -2.90 14.03
CA LYS A 188 3.69 -3.18 13.64
C LYS A 188 2.73 -2.23 14.35
N ILE A 189 2.42 -1.12 13.73
CA ILE A 189 1.58 -0.04 14.28
C ILE A 189 0.14 -0.01 13.73
N HIS A 190 -0.15 -0.82 12.71
CA HIS A 190 -1.48 -0.90 12.10
C HIS A 190 -1.93 -2.36 11.94
N PRO A 191 -3.22 -2.68 12.19
CA PRO A 191 -3.72 -4.07 12.14
C PRO A 191 -3.58 -4.71 10.76
N THR A 192 -3.78 -3.96 9.69
CA THR A 192 -3.72 -4.42 8.30
C THR A 192 -2.46 -3.95 7.56
N GLN A 193 -1.40 -3.61 8.29
CA GLN A 193 -0.14 -3.12 7.73
C GLN A 193 0.40 -4.03 6.61
N LYS A 194 0.68 -3.42 5.46
CA LYS A 194 1.31 -4.10 4.33
C LYS A 194 2.81 -4.22 4.55
N PRO A 195 3.45 -5.34 4.16
CA PRO A 195 4.90 -5.49 4.28
C PRO A 195 5.66 -4.49 3.40
N VAL A 196 6.68 -3.86 3.98
CA VAL A 196 7.54 -2.90 3.27
C VAL A 196 8.19 -3.54 2.06
N ASN A 197 8.70 -4.78 2.19
CA ASN A 197 9.36 -5.49 1.09
C ASN A 197 8.45 -5.72 -0.14
N VAL A 198 7.15 -5.93 0.07
CA VAL A 198 6.17 -6.06 -1.02
C VAL A 198 5.98 -4.72 -1.72
N LEU A 199 5.83 -3.64 -0.94
CA LEU A 199 5.65 -2.29 -1.47
C LEU A 199 6.90 -1.80 -2.21
N GLU A 200 8.10 -2.11 -1.71
CA GLU A 200 9.36 -1.79 -2.40
C GLU A 200 9.44 -2.41 -3.80
N LYS A 201 9.04 -3.68 -3.94
CA LYS A 201 8.99 -4.37 -5.24
C LYS A 201 8.05 -3.65 -6.22
N LEU A 202 6.84 -3.29 -5.78
CA LEU A 202 5.89 -2.58 -6.60
C LEU A 202 6.40 -1.18 -6.97
N ILE A 203 6.93 -0.43 -6.01
CA ILE A 203 7.49 0.90 -6.25
C ILE A 203 8.65 0.85 -7.24
N LYS A 204 9.59 -0.07 -7.07
CA LYS A 204 10.70 -0.26 -8.01
C LYS A 204 10.22 -0.57 -9.42
N THR A 205 9.16 -1.38 -9.55
CA THR A 205 8.63 -1.78 -10.85
C THR A 205 8.04 -0.59 -11.62
N PHE A 206 7.29 0.29 -10.96
CA PHE A 206 6.50 1.33 -11.62
C PHE A 206 7.09 2.73 -11.55
N THR A 207 8.27 2.90 -10.92
CA THR A 207 8.89 4.21 -10.73
C THR A 207 10.40 4.16 -10.87
N ASP A 208 11.02 5.32 -11.16
CA ASP A 208 12.46 5.54 -11.05
C ASP A 208 12.81 6.32 -9.77
N PRO A 209 14.08 6.30 -9.31
CA PRO A 209 14.54 7.22 -8.28
C PRO A 209 14.19 8.69 -8.63
N GLY A 210 13.71 9.44 -7.64
CA GLY A 210 13.22 10.81 -7.80
C GLY A 210 11.76 10.93 -8.28
N ASP A 211 11.10 9.86 -8.69
CA ASP A 211 9.67 9.89 -8.99
C ASP A 211 8.84 10.10 -7.72
N VAL A 212 7.58 10.52 -7.92
CA VAL A 212 6.62 10.76 -6.84
C VAL A 212 5.67 9.59 -6.68
N VAL A 213 5.56 9.09 -5.47
CA VAL A 213 4.59 8.07 -5.02
C VAL A 213 3.59 8.74 -4.08
N VAL A 214 2.30 8.48 -4.27
CA VAL A 214 1.25 8.99 -3.38
C VAL A 214 0.41 7.85 -2.84
N ASP A 215 0.19 7.86 -1.52
CA ASP A 215 -0.72 6.94 -0.82
C ASP A 215 -1.87 7.72 -0.15
N PRO A 216 -3.06 7.75 -0.76
CA PRO A 216 -4.20 8.46 -0.20
C PRO A 216 -4.81 7.83 1.07
N CYS A 217 -4.43 6.60 1.43
CA CYS A 217 -4.89 5.87 2.62
C CYS A 217 -3.70 5.25 3.35
N ALA A 218 -2.78 6.08 3.81
CA ALA A 218 -1.44 5.66 4.21
C ALA A 218 -1.37 4.74 5.45
N GLY A 219 -2.36 4.79 6.32
CA GLY A 219 -2.44 3.95 7.52
C GLY A 219 -1.16 4.02 8.36
N SER A 220 -0.35 2.95 8.28
CA SER A 220 0.94 2.88 8.98
C SER A 220 2.08 3.66 8.32
N GLY A 221 1.89 4.21 7.12
CA GLY A 221 2.95 4.89 6.38
C GLY A 221 3.99 3.96 5.72
N THR A 222 3.75 2.64 5.68
CA THR A 222 4.71 1.69 5.07
C THR A 222 4.97 1.94 3.60
N THR A 223 3.98 2.43 2.85
CA THR A 223 4.16 2.86 1.45
C THR A 223 5.15 4.02 1.34
N LEU A 224 5.03 5.00 2.25
CA LEU A 224 5.90 6.17 2.26
C LEU A 224 7.33 5.76 2.62
N LEU A 225 7.48 4.91 3.64
CA LEU A 225 8.78 4.36 4.03
C LEU A 225 9.42 3.59 2.87
N ALA A 226 8.67 2.70 2.22
CA ALA A 226 9.16 1.92 1.08
C ALA A 226 9.63 2.82 -0.07
N ALA A 227 8.91 3.91 -0.35
CA ALA A 227 9.31 4.89 -1.36
C ALA A 227 10.58 5.65 -0.95
N LYS A 228 10.65 6.16 0.29
CA LYS A 228 11.82 6.85 0.86
C LYS A 228 13.07 5.97 0.78
N LYS A 229 13.01 4.72 1.25
CA LYS A 229 14.12 3.75 1.22
C LYS A 229 14.66 3.48 -0.19
N ASN A 230 13.84 3.70 -1.21
CA ASN A 230 14.22 3.49 -2.59
C ASN A 230 14.47 4.80 -3.38
N GLY A 231 14.62 5.94 -2.69
CA GLY A 231 14.96 7.22 -3.31
C GLY A 231 13.80 7.85 -4.10
N ARG A 232 12.55 7.59 -3.72
CA ARG A 232 11.35 8.21 -4.30
C ARG A 232 10.76 9.22 -3.34
N HIS A 233 10.27 10.34 -3.87
CA HIS A 233 9.44 11.25 -3.09
C HIS A 233 8.12 10.57 -2.75
N SER A 234 7.63 10.75 -1.52
CA SER A 234 6.37 10.15 -1.09
C SER A 234 5.50 11.13 -0.33
N TYR A 235 4.19 11.03 -0.57
CA TYR A 235 3.17 11.84 0.08
C TYR A 235 1.99 10.95 0.43
N GLY A 236 1.43 11.14 1.63
CA GLY A 236 0.32 10.31 2.08
C GLY A 236 -0.69 11.08 2.91
N PHE A 237 -1.86 10.46 3.08
CA PHE A 237 -2.94 10.98 3.92
C PHE A 237 -3.39 9.89 4.88
N GLU A 238 -3.59 10.27 6.14
CA GLU A 238 -4.18 9.42 7.17
C GLU A 238 -5.13 10.26 8.02
N ILE A 239 -6.41 9.87 8.02
CA ILE A 239 -7.46 10.62 8.72
C ILE A 239 -7.50 10.30 10.21
N TYR A 240 -7.13 9.07 10.60
CA TYR A 240 -7.18 8.62 11.97
C TYR A 240 -5.91 9.02 12.72
N ARG A 241 -6.03 10.05 13.55
CA ARG A 241 -4.89 10.68 14.24
C ARG A 241 -3.96 9.69 14.98
N PRO A 242 -4.44 8.64 15.68
CA PRO A 242 -3.55 7.68 16.31
C PRO A 242 -2.63 6.94 15.32
N PHE A 243 -3.13 6.56 14.15
CA PHE A 243 -2.30 5.93 13.12
C PHE A 243 -1.33 6.91 12.50
N TYR A 244 -1.78 8.13 12.21
CA TYR A 244 -0.91 9.22 11.77
C TYR A 244 0.25 9.46 12.73
N THR A 245 -0.03 9.65 14.03
CA THR A 245 0.98 9.90 15.05
C THR A 245 1.98 8.73 15.12
N ALA A 246 1.49 7.49 15.21
CA ALA A 246 2.37 6.31 15.24
C ALA A 246 3.21 6.18 13.96
N ALA A 247 2.64 6.50 12.80
CA ALA A 247 3.39 6.47 11.54
C ALA A 247 4.52 7.49 11.52
N VAL A 248 4.25 8.73 11.91
CA VAL A 248 5.25 9.80 11.94
C VAL A 248 6.36 9.50 12.95
N GLU A 249 6.00 9.04 14.15
CA GLU A 249 6.95 8.85 15.24
C GLU A 249 7.78 7.56 15.13
N GLN A 250 7.21 6.49 14.55
CA GLN A 250 7.83 5.17 14.59
C GLN A 250 8.19 4.61 13.22
N MET A 251 7.41 4.94 12.17
CA MET A 251 7.63 4.36 10.84
C MET A 251 8.50 5.25 9.96
N LEU A 252 8.19 6.53 9.86
CA LEU A 252 8.85 7.43 8.91
C LEU A 252 10.21 7.94 9.40
N THR A 253 10.54 7.75 10.68
CA THR A 253 11.87 8.00 11.27
C THR A 253 12.90 6.92 10.95
N ILE A 254 12.44 5.75 10.44
CA ILE A 254 13.35 4.66 10.11
C ILE A 254 14.32 5.10 9.00
N GLY A 255 15.61 5.00 9.30
CA GLY A 255 16.70 5.34 8.39
C GLY A 255 17.27 6.77 8.55
N ASP A 256 16.57 7.68 9.25
CA ASP A 256 17.06 9.06 9.42
C ASP A 256 18.35 9.15 10.22
N GLU A 257 18.54 8.28 11.22
CA GLU A 257 19.78 8.24 12.02
C GLU A 257 21.01 7.85 11.20
N LYS A 258 20.84 7.00 10.19
CA LYS A 258 21.93 6.60 9.29
C LYS A 258 22.31 7.71 8.32
N GLU A 259 21.31 8.45 7.80
CA GLU A 259 21.56 9.61 6.94
C GLU A 259 22.30 10.70 7.71
N SER A 260 21.88 11.02 8.93
CA SER A 260 22.55 12.04 9.75
C SER A 260 23.98 11.64 10.15
N GLN A 261 24.29 10.36 10.35
CA GLN A 261 25.65 9.89 10.59
C GLN A 261 26.52 9.98 9.33
N MET A 262 25.98 9.63 8.15
CA MET A 262 26.71 9.76 6.88
C MET A 262 27.03 11.22 6.56
N ASP A 263 26.05 12.13 6.71
CA ASP A 263 26.27 13.57 6.53
C ASP A 263 27.38 14.12 7.44
N ILE A 264 27.45 13.65 8.69
CA ILE A 264 28.53 14.04 9.63
C ILE A 264 29.88 13.50 9.17
N PHE A 265 29.96 12.26 8.69
CA PHE A 265 31.22 11.70 8.19
C PHE A 265 31.69 12.40 6.92
N GLU A 266 30.80 12.73 5.97
CA GLU A 266 31.12 13.51 4.77
C GLU A 266 31.63 14.92 5.13
N ILE A 267 30.98 15.60 6.08
CA ILE A 267 31.42 16.92 6.57
C ILE A 267 32.81 16.83 7.24
N LEU A 268 33.07 15.77 7.99
CA LEU A 268 34.36 15.56 8.64
C LEU A 268 35.47 15.23 7.62
N GLU A 269 35.19 14.48 6.58
CA GLU A 269 36.12 14.20 5.48
C GLU A 269 36.44 15.45 4.65
N GLU A 270 35.46 16.32 4.40
CA GLU A 270 35.70 17.60 3.71
C GLU A 270 36.51 18.59 4.56
N ALA A 271 36.33 18.57 5.88
CA ALA A 271 37.06 19.42 6.81
C ALA A 271 38.53 18.97 7.03
N THR A 272 38.88 17.74 6.61
CA THR A 272 40.23 17.18 6.73
C THR A 272 41.04 17.19 5.44
N LYS A 273 40.44 17.71 4.33
CA LYS A 273 41.11 17.97 3.05
C LYS A 273 41.50 19.43 2.92
#